data_13d77f25fd914ec16cdc8c99290d7103
#
_entry.id   13d77f25fd914ec16cdc8c99290d7103
#
_cell.length_a   1.000
_cell.length_b   1.000
_cell.length_c   1.000
_cell.angle_alpha   90.00
_cell.angle_beta   90.00
_cell.angle_gamma   90.00
#
_symmetry.space_group_name_H-M   'P 1'
#
loop_
_entity.id
_entity.type
_entity.pdbx_description
1 polymer ?
#
loop_
_entity_poly.entity_id
_entity_poly.type
_entity_poly.pdbx_seq_one_letter_code
_entity_poly.pdbx_strand_id
1 'polypeptide(L)'
;MRASPLITTLAAIGAALIVIDGDTIRSDEERIRLEGIDAAEIGHAKCEAERRLAILAKHRLEQLLGSGDVDIRRNAHPKPPDRYGRTLARVLVDGEDVACILIKGGYARHWTGRREEWCQSLDRRDLAEATLSCAVSY
;
A
#
# COMPACT_ATOMS: atom_id res chain seq x y z
N MET A 1 29.09 -18.61 -43.63
CA MET A 1 27.80 -18.38 -42.97
C MET A 1 28.00 -18.30 -41.47
N ARG A 2 27.79 -17.15 -40.91
CA ARG A 2 27.87 -16.98 -39.46
C ARG A 2 26.47 -17.13 -38.89
N ALA A 3 26.24 -18.10 -38.03
CA ALA A 3 25.00 -18.24 -37.28
C ALA A 3 24.99 -17.14 -36.20
N SER A 4 24.01 -16.24 -36.30
CA SER A 4 23.75 -15.28 -35.22
C SER A 4 23.16 -16.01 -34.02
N PRO A 5 23.67 -15.81 -32.81
CA PRO A 5 23.04 -16.38 -31.63
C PRO A 5 21.67 -15.71 -31.46
N LEU A 6 20.62 -16.51 -31.43
CA LEU A 6 19.31 -16.06 -30.97
C LEU A 6 19.43 -15.70 -29.51
N ILE A 7 19.48 -14.41 -29.25
CA ILE A 7 19.38 -13.90 -27.87
C ILE A 7 17.92 -14.09 -27.47
N THR A 8 17.65 -15.18 -26.79
CA THR A 8 16.37 -15.38 -26.12
C THR A 8 16.33 -14.44 -24.94
N THR A 9 15.70 -13.29 -25.12
CA THR A 9 15.42 -12.39 -24.02
C THR A 9 14.39 -13.09 -23.12
N LEU A 10 14.86 -13.65 -22.01
CA LEU A 10 13.97 -14.15 -20.96
C LEU A 10 13.28 -12.92 -20.38
N ALA A 11 12.04 -12.67 -20.76
CA ALA A 11 11.23 -11.66 -20.11
C ALA A 11 11.09 -12.10 -18.63
N ALA A 12 11.66 -11.33 -17.73
CA ALA A 12 11.41 -11.51 -16.32
C ALA A 12 9.91 -11.30 -16.08
N ILE A 13 9.20 -12.38 -15.81
CA ILE A 13 7.80 -12.32 -15.39
C ILE A 13 7.87 -11.71 -13.99
N GLY A 14 7.59 -10.41 -13.88
CA GLY A 14 7.49 -9.73 -12.60
C GLY A 14 6.45 -10.44 -11.72
N ALA A 15 6.71 -10.55 -10.43
CA ALA A 15 5.78 -11.11 -9.48
C ALA A 15 4.43 -10.37 -9.58
N ALA A 16 3.32 -11.13 -9.69
CA ALA A 16 2.00 -10.55 -9.73
C ALA A 16 1.67 -9.91 -8.37
N LEU A 17 1.31 -8.63 -8.37
CA LEU A 17 0.87 -7.91 -7.18
C LEU A 17 -0.65 -7.99 -7.08
N ILE A 18 -1.13 -8.40 -5.91
CA ILE A 18 -2.56 -8.45 -5.59
C ILE A 18 -2.81 -7.52 -4.40
N VAL A 19 -3.73 -6.58 -4.57
CA VAL A 19 -4.17 -5.70 -3.48
C VAL A 19 -5.21 -6.41 -2.64
N ILE A 20 -4.98 -6.49 -1.33
CA ILE A 20 -5.90 -7.09 -0.36
C ILE A 20 -6.78 -6.00 0.26
N ASP A 21 -6.17 -4.97 0.83
CA ASP A 21 -6.79 -3.77 1.40
C ASP A 21 -6.00 -2.53 0.99
N GLY A 22 -6.45 -1.35 1.37
CA GLY A 22 -5.78 -0.10 1.04
C GLY A 22 -4.37 0.07 1.62
N ASP A 23 -3.94 -0.80 2.52
CA ASP A 23 -2.61 -0.81 3.11
C ASP A 23 -1.90 -2.17 3.05
N THR A 24 -2.47 -3.14 2.36
CA THR A 24 -1.94 -4.51 2.31
C THR A 24 -1.97 -5.07 0.89
N ILE A 25 -0.82 -5.54 0.45
CA ILE A 25 -0.65 -6.21 -0.85
C ILE A 25 -0.07 -7.60 -0.65
N ARG A 26 -0.15 -8.42 -1.70
CA ARG A 26 0.53 -9.70 -1.78
C ARG A 26 1.38 -9.76 -3.05
N SER A 27 2.64 -10.16 -2.88
CA SER A 27 3.57 -10.45 -3.96
C SER A 27 3.94 -11.92 -3.87
N ASP A 28 3.47 -12.74 -4.80
CA ASP A 28 3.51 -14.20 -4.70
C ASP A 28 2.92 -14.69 -3.37
N GLU A 29 3.68 -15.39 -2.52
CA GLU A 29 3.25 -15.86 -1.21
C GLU A 29 3.48 -14.83 -0.08
N GLU A 30 4.21 -13.75 -0.35
CA GLU A 30 4.53 -12.73 0.64
C GLU A 30 3.40 -11.74 0.80
N ARG A 31 2.89 -11.62 2.02
CA ARG A 31 1.95 -10.55 2.39
C ARG A 31 2.73 -9.35 2.91
N ILE A 32 2.49 -8.21 2.31
CA ILE A 32 3.22 -6.96 2.59
C ILE A 32 2.23 -5.93 3.10
N ARG A 33 2.52 -5.38 4.27
CA ARG A 33 1.81 -4.23 4.82
C ARG A 33 2.60 -2.96 4.53
N LEU A 34 1.94 -1.97 3.95
CA LEU A 34 2.55 -0.66 3.72
C LEU A 34 2.87 -0.03 5.07
N GLU A 35 4.15 0.30 5.27
CA GLU A 35 4.64 0.83 6.53
C GLU A 35 4.15 2.26 6.77
N GLY A 36 3.88 2.59 8.02
CA GLY A 36 3.60 3.96 8.46
C GLY A 36 2.17 4.44 8.27
N ILE A 37 1.27 3.63 7.71
CA ILE A 37 -0.12 4.01 7.50
C ILE A 37 -1.12 2.98 8.02
N ASP A 38 -2.35 3.42 8.16
CA ASP A 38 -3.53 2.59 8.39
C ASP A 38 -4.61 2.96 7.38
N ALA A 39 -5.24 1.97 6.78
CA ALA A 39 -6.39 2.12 5.90
C ALA A 39 -7.58 1.31 6.44
N ALA A 40 -8.79 1.74 6.09
CA ALA A 40 -9.98 0.98 6.41
C ALA A 40 -9.93 -0.41 5.75
N GLU A 41 -10.40 -1.42 6.45
CA GLU A 41 -10.40 -2.82 5.99
C GLU A 41 -11.81 -3.25 5.61
N ILE A 42 -11.95 -3.90 4.45
CA ILE A 42 -13.25 -4.35 3.95
C ILE A 42 -13.87 -5.39 4.89
N GLY A 43 -13.08 -6.37 5.31
CA GLY A 43 -13.56 -7.51 6.10
C GLY A 43 -13.88 -7.20 7.57
N HIS A 44 -13.45 -6.06 8.09
CA HIS A 44 -13.59 -5.67 9.49
C HIS A 44 -14.26 -4.31 9.66
N ALA A 45 -14.93 -3.82 8.63
CA ALA A 45 -15.65 -2.56 8.67
C ALA A 45 -16.78 -2.60 9.71
N LYS A 46 -16.81 -1.61 10.60
CA LYS A 46 -17.79 -1.47 11.68
C LYS A 46 -19.05 -0.67 11.26
N CYS A 47 -18.96 0.02 10.12
CA CYS A 47 -20.07 0.80 9.57
C CYS A 47 -19.96 0.86 8.04
N GLU A 48 -21.03 1.25 7.38
CA GLU A 48 -21.09 1.32 5.93
C GLU A 48 -20.12 2.38 5.35
N ALA A 49 -19.93 3.50 6.03
CA ALA A 49 -18.98 4.52 5.61
C ALA A 49 -17.55 4.00 5.60
N GLU A 50 -17.15 3.26 6.63
CA GLU A 50 -15.84 2.59 6.70
C GLU A 50 -15.69 1.59 5.55
N ARG A 51 -16.70 0.77 5.29
CA ARG A 51 -16.67 -0.19 4.21
C ARG A 51 -16.48 0.45 2.84
N ARG A 52 -17.21 1.53 2.56
CA ARG A 52 -17.05 2.29 1.31
C ARG A 52 -15.67 2.87 1.17
N LEU A 53 -15.13 3.47 2.22
CA LEU A 53 -13.78 3.99 2.22
C LEU A 53 -12.75 2.88 1.99
N ALA A 54 -12.93 1.72 2.61
CA ALA A 54 -12.07 0.55 2.42
C ALA A 54 -12.03 0.10 0.96
N ILE A 55 -13.17 0.04 0.30
CA ILE A 55 -13.28 -0.31 -1.12
C ILE A 55 -12.57 0.75 -1.98
N LEU A 56 -12.80 2.03 -1.72
CA LEU A 56 -12.16 3.13 -2.45
C LEU A 56 -10.63 3.11 -2.26
N ALA A 57 -10.16 2.89 -1.04
CA ALA A 57 -8.73 2.81 -0.74
C ALA A 57 -8.06 1.64 -1.47
N LYS A 58 -8.70 0.47 -1.49
CA LYS A 58 -8.23 -0.69 -2.25
C LYS A 58 -8.12 -0.37 -3.74
N HIS A 59 -9.15 0.19 -4.35
CA HIS A 59 -9.16 0.56 -5.77
C HIS A 59 -8.09 1.61 -6.07
N ARG A 60 -7.91 2.58 -5.18
CA ARG A 60 -6.86 3.60 -5.36
C ARG A 60 -5.46 2.98 -5.35
N LEU A 61 -5.21 2.05 -4.44
CA LEU A 61 -3.94 1.33 -4.40
C LEU A 61 -3.72 0.50 -5.68
N GLU A 62 -4.75 -0.20 -6.15
CA GLU A 62 -4.69 -0.93 -7.43
C GLU A 62 -4.32 -0.01 -8.61
N GLN A 63 -4.93 1.17 -8.70
CA GLN A 63 -4.61 2.17 -9.72
C GLN A 63 -3.16 2.63 -9.63
N LEU A 64 -2.68 2.94 -8.43
CA LEU A 64 -1.31 3.39 -8.21
C LEU A 64 -0.30 2.32 -8.63
N LEU A 65 -0.49 1.09 -8.21
CA LEU A 65 0.42 -0.02 -8.55
C LEU A 65 0.40 -0.37 -10.04
N GLY A 66 -0.68 -0.07 -10.74
CA GLY A 66 -0.80 -0.24 -12.19
C GLY A 66 -0.29 0.94 -13.02
N SER A 67 0.09 2.06 -12.41
CA SER A 67 0.40 3.30 -13.11
C SER A 67 1.88 3.50 -13.46
N GLY A 68 2.78 2.67 -12.95
CA GLY A 68 4.21 2.82 -13.18
C GLY A 68 5.03 1.69 -12.59
N ASP A 69 6.33 1.90 -12.48
CA ASP A 69 7.28 0.93 -11.94
C ASP A 69 7.19 0.86 -10.41
N VAL A 70 6.92 -0.33 -9.90
CA VAL A 70 6.76 -0.58 -8.47
C VAL A 70 8.11 -0.99 -7.85
N ASP A 71 8.51 -0.29 -6.81
CA ASP A 71 9.67 -0.60 -5.99
C ASP A 71 9.22 -0.90 -4.55
N ILE A 72 9.44 -2.13 -4.10
CA ILE A 72 9.12 -2.57 -2.74
C ILE A 72 10.40 -2.53 -1.92
N ARG A 73 10.49 -1.56 -1.01
CA ARG A 73 11.64 -1.39 -0.13
C ARG A 73 11.39 -2.02 1.23
N ARG A 74 11.97 -3.17 1.41
CA ARG A 74 12.06 -3.82 2.71
C ARG A 74 13.21 -3.17 3.47
N ASN A 75 13.06 -2.98 4.77
CA ASN A 75 14.08 -2.32 5.59
C ASN A 75 15.45 -3.01 5.49
N ALA A 76 16.54 -2.21 5.49
CA ALA A 76 17.92 -2.71 5.49
C ALA A 76 18.22 -3.57 6.72
N HIS A 77 17.55 -3.31 7.83
CA HIS A 77 17.49 -4.18 9.00
C HIS A 77 16.10 -4.81 9.02
N PRO A 78 15.97 -6.07 8.55
CA PRO A 78 14.67 -6.69 8.44
C PRO A 78 14.02 -6.76 9.82
N LYS A 79 12.98 -5.97 10.01
CA LYS A 79 12.08 -6.16 11.13
C LYS A 79 11.44 -7.54 10.97
N PRO A 80 11.22 -8.30 12.04
CA PRO A 80 10.46 -9.52 11.94
C PRO A 80 9.08 -9.20 11.34
N PRO A 81 8.43 -10.16 10.67
CA PRO A 81 7.06 -10.00 10.23
C PRO A 81 6.18 -9.58 11.41
N ASP A 82 5.11 -8.85 11.12
CA ASP A 82 4.16 -8.49 12.15
C ASP A 82 3.46 -9.76 12.72
N ARG A 83 2.66 -9.58 13.76
CA ARG A 83 1.96 -10.72 14.42
C ARG A 83 1.04 -11.51 13.48
N TYR A 84 0.73 -10.97 12.31
CA TYR A 84 -0.07 -11.62 11.27
C TYR A 84 0.78 -12.21 10.14
N GLY A 85 2.09 -12.24 10.28
CA GLY A 85 3.02 -12.76 9.29
C GLY A 85 3.22 -11.86 8.08
N ARG A 86 2.92 -10.55 8.17
CA ARG A 86 3.10 -9.60 7.08
C ARG A 86 4.46 -8.93 7.18
N THR A 87 5.13 -8.79 6.04
CA THR A 87 6.34 -7.96 5.93
C THR A 87 5.95 -6.49 5.93
N LEU A 88 6.63 -5.67 6.72
CA LEU A 88 6.49 -4.23 6.66
C LEU A 88 7.44 -3.68 5.59
N ALA A 89 6.92 -2.92 4.64
CA ALA A 89 7.72 -2.32 3.59
C ALA A 89 7.17 -0.97 3.12
N ARG A 90 8.07 -0.14 2.60
CA ARG A 90 7.71 1.02 1.80
C ARG A 90 7.45 0.56 0.37
N VAL A 91 6.45 1.13 -0.26
CA VAL A 91 6.13 0.87 -1.66
C VAL A 91 6.17 2.19 -2.43
N LEU A 92 6.99 2.24 -3.47
CA LEU A 92 7.10 3.39 -4.34
C LEU A 92 6.60 3.04 -5.73
N VAL A 93 6.00 3.99 -6.40
CA VAL A 93 5.63 3.89 -7.83
C VAL A 93 6.27 5.07 -8.54
N ASP A 94 7.13 4.78 -9.52
CA ASP A 94 7.95 5.79 -10.23
C ASP A 94 8.70 6.71 -9.24
N GLY A 95 9.18 6.17 -8.14
CA GLY A 95 9.90 6.90 -7.11
C GLY A 95 9.03 7.66 -6.10
N GLU A 96 7.72 7.70 -6.26
CA GLU A 96 6.81 8.34 -5.33
C GLU A 96 6.27 7.36 -4.28
N ASP A 97 6.26 7.79 -3.02
CA ASP A 97 5.77 6.98 -1.91
C ASP A 97 4.25 6.82 -1.97
N VAL A 98 3.79 5.61 -2.17
CA VAL A 98 2.38 5.27 -2.27
C VAL A 98 1.62 5.59 -0.98
N ALA A 99 2.23 5.36 0.18
CA ALA A 99 1.62 5.69 1.47
C ALA A 99 1.30 7.19 1.57
N CYS A 100 2.22 8.04 1.12
CA CYS A 100 2.03 9.48 1.05
C CYS A 100 0.85 9.87 0.15
N ILE A 101 0.76 9.28 -1.03
CA ILE A 101 -0.33 9.56 -1.97
C ILE A 101 -1.68 9.15 -1.37
N LEU A 102 -1.74 8.01 -0.70
CA LEU A 102 -2.97 7.53 -0.04
C LEU A 102 -3.40 8.45 1.11
N ILE A 103 -2.47 8.94 1.91
CA ILE A 103 -2.78 9.91 2.98
C ILE A 103 -3.30 11.21 2.40
N LYS A 104 -2.63 11.79 1.41
CA LYS A 104 -3.06 13.02 0.75
C LYS A 104 -4.45 12.91 0.13
N GLY A 105 -4.78 11.76 -0.40
CA GLY A 105 -6.09 11.49 -0.98
C GLY A 105 -7.20 11.20 0.04
N GLY A 106 -6.86 11.10 1.33
CA GLY A 106 -7.83 10.75 2.38
C GLY A 106 -8.16 9.25 2.46
N TYR A 107 -7.41 8.40 1.75
CA TYR A 107 -7.62 6.94 1.73
C TYR A 107 -6.94 6.21 2.88
N ALA A 108 -5.98 6.83 3.53
CA ALA A 108 -5.24 6.29 4.65
C ALA A 108 -4.88 7.41 5.64
N ARG A 109 -4.47 7.03 6.83
CA ARG A 109 -3.95 7.92 7.87
C ARG A 109 -2.62 7.42 8.37
N HIS A 110 -1.86 8.30 9.04
CA HIS A 110 -0.62 7.90 9.68
C HIS A 110 -0.89 6.85 10.77
N TRP A 111 -0.04 5.83 10.81
CA TRP A 111 -0.08 4.84 11.87
C TRP A 111 0.35 5.46 13.20
N THR A 112 -0.51 5.36 14.21
CA THR A 112 -0.28 5.92 15.55
C THR A 112 -0.06 4.84 16.62
N GLY A 113 0.24 3.60 16.19
CA GLY A 113 0.41 2.44 17.08
C GLY A 113 -0.85 1.61 17.29
N ARG A 114 -1.97 2.03 16.72
CA ARG A 114 -3.26 1.32 16.76
C ARG A 114 -4.07 1.59 15.50
N ARG A 115 -5.06 0.74 15.25
CA ARG A 115 -6.03 0.99 14.17
C ARG A 115 -6.81 2.27 14.43
N GLU A 116 -7.07 2.98 13.33
CA GLU A 116 -7.90 4.18 13.34
C GLU A 116 -9.37 3.81 13.62
N GLU A 117 -10.06 4.68 14.35
CA GLU A 117 -11.51 4.60 14.58
C GLU A 117 -12.27 5.22 13.38
N TRP A 118 -12.28 4.52 12.27
CA TRP A 118 -12.75 5.05 10.99
C TRP A 118 -14.19 5.55 11.02
N CYS A 119 -15.10 4.86 11.71
CA CYS A 119 -16.51 5.28 11.77
C CYS A 119 -16.70 6.62 12.50
N GLN A 120 -15.93 6.89 13.54
CA GLN A 120 -15.98 8.15 14.28
C GLN A 120 -15.29 9.28 13.54
N SER A 121 -14.20 8.97 12.85
CA SER A 121 -13.39 9.95 12.16
C SER A 121 -14.00 10.41 10.83
N LEU A 122 -14.89 9.62 10.24
CA LEU A 122 -15.61 10.00 9.03
C LEU A 122 -16.72 11.02 9.28
N ASP A 123 -17.22 11.09 10.51
CA ASP A 123 -18.18 12.12 10.92
C ASP A 123 -17.51 13.48 11.18
N ARG A 124 -16.21 13.49 11.41
CA ARG A 124 -15.41 14.71 11.55
C ARG A 124 -14.80 15.05 10.20
N ARG A 125 -15.23 16.14 9.61
CA ARG A 125 -14.69 16.68 8.35
C ARG A 125 -13.30 17.30 8.51
N ASP A 126 -12.43 16.68 9.29
CA ASP A 126 -11.05 17.10 9.50
C ASP A 126 -10.13 16.63 8.37
N LEU A 127 -10.68 16.55 7.14
CA LEU A 127 -9.91 16.26 5.93
C LEU A 127 -8.93 17.40 5.57
N ALA A 128 -9.03 18.55 6.22
CA ALA A 128 -8.22 19.71 5.88
C ALA A 128 -6.79 19.65 6.46
N GLU A 129 -6.55 18.96 7.57
CA GLU A 129 -5.22 18.90 8.19
C GLU A 129 -4.34 17.75 7.69
N ALA A 130 -4.93 16.70 7.15
CA ALA A 130 -4.19 15.56 6.60
C ALA A 130 -3.43 15.89 5.30
N THR A 131 -3.74 17.02 4.67
CA THR A 131 -3.16 17.40 3.38
C THR A 131 -1.79 18.06 3.45
N LEU A 132 -1.30 18.43 4.63
CA LEU A 132 -0.13 19.29 4.75
C LEU A 132 1.21 18.60 4.99
N SER A 133 1.26 17.34 5.34
CA SER A 133 2.53 16.65 5.52
C SER A 133 2.48 15.18 5.13
N CYS A 134 3.26 14.84 4.12
CA CYS A 134 3.53 13.46 3.75
C CYS A 134 4.71 12.85 4.51
N ALA A 135 5.11 13.40 5.63
CA ALA A 135 6.16 12.82 6.45
C ALA A 135 5.63 11.55 7.12
N VAL A 136 5.69 10.44 6.41
CA VAL A 136 5.46 9.12 7.00
C VAL A 136 6.70 8.78 7.81
N SER A 137 6.53 8.52 9.11
CA SER A 137 7.62 8.04 9.96
C SER A 137 7.85 6.56 9.69
N TYR A 138 9.05 6.24 9.28
CA TYR A 138 9.50 4.86 9.01
C TYR A 138 10.41 4.34 10.11
#